data_3a05c01a6f7c85fd53dc6246ab62688b
#
_entry.id   3a05c01a6f7c85fd53dc6246ab62688b
#
_cell.length_a   1.000
_cell.length_b   1.000
_cell.length_c   1.000
_cell.angle_alpha   90.00
_cell.angle_beta   90.00
_cell.angle_gamma   90.00
#
_symmetry.space_group_name_H-M   'P 1'
#
loop_
_entity.id
_entity.type
_entity.pdbx_description
1 polymer ?
#
loop_
_entity_poly.entity_id
_entity_poly.type
_entity_poly.pdbx_seq_one_letter_code
_entity_poly.pdbx_strand_id
1 'polypeptide(L)'
;MMIRRCLLNTAALLFAVTAAQAGNLSQGQDGITLSNTRVIYPGDARNGITYTLTNNTPRPYLLQSRVLPYGNSTPEDETGEAEKIPFIVLPPLTRFEPDTALTLRIRLTQNALPQDRESVFTLALNAIPAQTETGEQTRLIMSTQNNLKLFYRPAGLPPADEAVLAEQPVFRRSGNTLTVKNPSPFYITFSSLSAGNTDIDLRNARMVAPFSEQSWPLPAGAAGDLRWQLITDDGRPGKTVTRPAG
;
A
#
# COMPACT_ATOMS: atom_id res chain seq x y z
N MET A 1 -69.65 -3.94 64.45
CA MET A 1 -68.41 -4.68 64.22
C MET A 1 -68.05 -4.56 62.71
N MET A 2 -67.21 -3.54 62.39
CA MET A 2 -67.01 -3.05 60.98
C MET A 2 -65.63 -3.60 60.51
N ILE A 3 -65.59 -4.32 59.39
CA ILE A 3 -64.38 -4.78 58.71
C ILE A 3 -64.19 -3.83 57.54
N ARG A 4 -63.11 -3.01 57.62
CA ARG A 4 -62.62 -2.13 56.55
C ARG A 4 -61.76 -2.95 55.58
N ARG A 5 -62.19 -2.97 54.31
CA ARG A 5 -61.42 -3.51 53.18
C ARG A 5 -60.45 -2.41 52.67
N CYS A 6 -59.15 -2.66 52.76
CA CYS A 6 -58.11 -1.90 52.06
C CYS A 6 -58.02 -2.38 50.63
N LEU A 7 -58.24 -1.47 49.70
CA LEU A 7 -57.95 -1.68 48.28
C LEU A 7 -56.46 -1.24 48.01
N LEU A 8 -55.65 -2.16 47.65
CA LEU A 8 -54.29 -1.85 47.10
C LEU A 8 -54.44 -1.56 45.61
N ASN A 9 -54.13 -0.33 45.22
CA ASN A 9 -53.91 0.06 43.82
C ASN A 9 -52.47 -0.22 43.45
N THR A 10 -52.24 -1.24 42.65
CA THR A 10 -50.96 -1.49 42.00
C THR A 10 -50.95 -0.73 40.66
N ALA A 11 -50.20 0.38 40.60
CA ALA A 11 -49.88 1.07 39.36
C ALA A 11 -48.74 0.35 38.65
N ALA A 12 -49.04 -0.29 37.54
CA ALA A 12 -48.04 -0.88 36.66
C ALA A 12 -47.41 0.21 35.79
N LEU A 13 -46.15 0.56 36.05
CA LEU A 13 -45.34 1.41 35.17
C LEU A 13 -44.90 0.59 33.97
N LEU A 14 -45.46 0.86 32.79
CA LEU A 14 -44.94 0.39 31.49
C LEU A 14 -43.68 1.20 31.13
N PHE A 15 -42.51 0.61 31.27
CA PHE A 15 -41.27 1.13 30.64
C PHE A 15 -41.31 0.80 29.16
N ALA A 16 -41.56 1.82 28.32
CA ALA A 16 -41.33 1.72 26.88
C ALA A 16 -39.83 1.78 26.62
N VAL A 17 -39.21 0.61 26.35
CA VAL A 17 -37.84 0.53 25.83
C VAL A 17 -37.88 0.96 24.37
N THR A 18 -37.52 2.20 24.08
CA THR A 18 -37.20 2.63 22.70
C THR A 18 -35.91 1.97 22.30
N ALA A 19 -35.99 0.91 21.47
CA ALA A 19 -34.85 0.35 20.77
C ALA A 19 -34.34 1.46 19.84
N ALA A 20 -33.21 2.07 20.21
CA ALA A 20 -32.41 2.89 19.30
C ALA A 20 -31.94 1.95 18.18
N GLN A 21 -32.52 2.06 17.00
CA GLN A 21 -31.95 1.48 15.79
C GLN A 21 -30.63 2.17 15.54
N ALA A 22 -29.53 1.49 15.90
CA ALA A 22 -28.21 1.82 15.41
C ALA A 22 -28.28 1.62 13.89
N GLY A 23 -28.51 2.71 13.17
CA GLY A 23 -28.35 2.73 11.73
C GLY A 23 -26.96 2.17 11.43
N ASN A 24 -26.88 1.07 10.71
CA ASN A 24 -25.68 0.64 10.05
C ASN A 24 -25.29 1.79 9.11
N LEU A 25 -24.43 2.69 9.59
CA LEU A 25 -23.61 3.50 8.73
C LEU A 25 -22.73 2.50 8.00
N SER A 26 -23.16 2.06 6.82
CA SER A 26 -22.23 1.49 5.86
C SER A 26 -21.19 2.59 5.66
N GLN A 27 -19.99 2.39 6.23
CA GLN A 27 -18.83 3.19 5.91
C GLN A 27 -18.53 2.89 4.45
N GLY A 28 -19.23 3.56 3.54
CA GLY A 28 -18.80 3.70 2.18
C GLY A 28 -17.38 4.25 2.26
N GLN A 29 -16.42 3.60 1.64
CA GLN A 29 -15.08 4.15 1.54
C GLN A 29 -15.16 5.39 0.66
N ASP A 30 -15.44 6.55 1.28
CA ASP A 30 -15.39 7.83 0.58
C ASP A 30 -13.95 8.06 0.14
N GLY A 31 -13.74 8.22 -1.16
CA GLY A 31 -12.41 8.47 -1.71
C GLY A 31 -12.12 7.70 -3.00
N ILE A 32 -10.90 7.81 -3.46
CA ILE A 32 -10.41 7.02 -4.60
C ILE A 32 -9.80 5.73 -4.05
N THR A 33 -10.39 4.60 -4.43
CA THR A 33 -9.90 3.27 -4.06
C THR A 33 -8.98 2.72 -5.14
N LEU A 34 -7.90 2.11 -4.71
CA LEU A 34 -6.89 1.47 -5.56
C LEU A 34 -7.08 -0.05 -5.50
N SER A 35 -6.97 -0.74 -6.65
CA SER A 35 -7.12 -2.21 -6.70
C SER A 35 -6.07 -2.94 -5.87
N ASN A 36 -4.82 -2.46 -5.88
CA ASN A 36 -3.70 -2.99 -5.12
C ASN A 36 -2.77 -1.86 -4.68
N THR A 37 -1.98 -2.10 -3.63
CA THR A 37 -0.95 -1.15 -3.16
C THR A 37 0.41 -1.34 -3.84
N ARG A 38 0.52 -2.37 -4.71
CA ARG A 38 1.68 -2.71 -5.53
C ARG A 38 1.25 -3.09 -6.92
N VAL A 39 2.14 -2.93 -7.87
CA VAL A 39 1.93 -3.31 -9.26
C VAL A 39 3.07 -4.21 -9.70
N ILE A 40 2.77 -5.44 -10.10
CA ILE A 40 3.76 -6.35 -10.68
C ILE A 40 3.56 -6.34 -12.20
N TYR A 41 4.62 -6.03 -12.94
CA TYR A 41 4.64 -6.09 -14.39
C TYR A 41 5.44 -7.31 -14.84
N PRO A 42 4.79 -8.40 -15.29
CA PRO A 42 5.47 -9.56 -15.83
C PRO A 42 6.20 -9.22 -17.12
N GLY A 43 7.44 -9.67 -17.27
CA GLY A 43 8.28 -9.39 -18.43
C GLY A 43 7.74 -9.98 -19.76
N ASP A 44 6.86 -10.96 -19.70
CA ASP A 44 6.15 -11.57 -20.83
C ASP A 44 4.81 -10.89 -21.19
N ALA A 45 4.42 -9.85 -20.45
CA ALA A 45 3.18 -9.10 -20.68
C ALA A 45 3.29 -8.21 -21.95
N ARG A 46 3.30 -8.83 -23.13
CA ARG A 46 3.49 -8.17 -24.44
C ARG A 46 2.52 -7.02 -24.71
N ASN A 47 1.28 -7.14 -24.21
CA ASN A 47 0.24 -6.12 -24.38
C ASN A 47 0.17 -5.13 -23.20
N GLY A 48 1.09 -5.23 -22.24
CA GLY A 48 1.04 -4.50 -21.00
C GLY A 48 0.05 -5.10 -20.00
N ILE A 49 -0.09 -4.44 -18.86
CA ILE A 49 -1.01 -4.82 -17.78
C ILE A 49 -2.06 -3.74 -17.57
N THR A 50 -3.11 -4.08 -16.83
CA THR A 50 -4.16 -3.14 -16.44
C THR A 50 -4.07 -2.86 -14.94
N TYR A 51 -4.46 -1.64 -14.56
CA TYR A 51 -4.59 -1.21 -13.18
C TYR A 51 -5.89 -0.42 -13.01
N THR A 52 -6.72 -0.79 -12.05
CA THR A 52 -8.05 -0.19 -11.87
C THR A 52 -8.10 0.67 -10.63
N LEU A 53 -8.72 1.85 -10.76
CA LEU A 53 -9.07 2.76 -9.67
C LEU A 53 -10.59 2.92 -9.66
N THR A 54 -11.16 3.18 -8.48
CA THR A 54 -12.58 3.52 -8.34
C THR A 54 -12.71 4.84 -7.60
N ASN A 55 -13.45 5.77 -8.20
CA ASN A 55 -13.84 7.02 -7.57
C ASN A 55 -15.17 6.81 -6.83
N ASN A 56 -15.11 6.62 -5.52
CA ASN A 56 -16.30 6.47 -4.67
C ASN A 56 -16.78 7.81 -4.08
N THR A 57 -16.43 8.92 -4.74
CA THR A 57 -16.87 10.25 -4.31
C THR A 57 -17.89 10.82 -5.27
N PRO A 58 -18.75 11.75 -4.82
CA PRO A 58 -19.71 12.45 -5.70
C PRO A 58 -19.04 13.53 -6.57
N ARG A 59 -17.71 13.59 -6.64
CA ARG A 59 -16.98 14.64 -7.36
C ARG A 59 -16.13 14.04 -8.48
N PRO A 60 -16.10 14.68 -9.66
CA PRO A 60 -15.15 14.31 -10.70
C PRO A 60 -13.73 14.80 -10.36
N TYR A 61 -12.75 14.07 -10.86
CA TYR A 61 -11.32 14.43 -10.78
C TYR A 61 -10.71 14.48 -12.18
N LEU A 62 -9.61 15.20 -12.30
CA LEU A 62 -8.66 15.02 -13.39
C LEU A 62 -7.56 14.11 -12.87
N LEU A 63 -7.48 12.89 -13.39
CA LEU A 63 -6.44 11.93 -13.02
C LEU A 63 -5.26 12.04 -13.97
N GLN A 64 -4.09 12.34 -13.41
CA GLN A 64 -2.81 12.30 -14.12
C GLN A 64 -2.06 11.05 -13.68
N SER A 65 -1.60 10.25 -14.65
CA SER A 65 -0.94 8.97 -14.42
C SER A 65 0.40 8.91 -15.14
N ARG A 66 1.46 8.55 -14.44
CA ARG A 66 2.82 8.44 -15.00
C ARG A 66 3.67 7.46 -14.22
N VAL A 67 4.77 7.01 -14.83
CA VAL A 67 5.82 6.25 -14.14
C VAL A 67 7.04 7.14 -13.95
N LEU A 68 7.64 7.08 -12.76
CA LEU A 68 8.82 7.85 -12.35
C LEU A 68 9.92 6.89 -11.89
N PRO A 69 11.19 7.32 -11.81
CA PRO A 69 12.23 6.59 -11.10
C PRO A 69 11.80 6.30 -9.67
N TYR A 70 12.24 5.18 -9.12
CA TYR A 70 11.89 4.84 -7.74
C TYR A 70 12.50 5.86 -6.76
N GLY A 71 11.68 6.33 -5.84
CA GLY A 71 12.07 7.37 -4.86
C GLY A 71 11.68 8.78 -5.27
N ASN A 72 11.41 9.04 -6.56
CA ASN A 72 10.94 10.34 -7.02
C ASN A 72 9.42 10.44 -6.82
N SER A 73 8.98 11.61 -6.38
CA SER A 73 7.56 11.90 -6.13
C SER A 73 6.99 12.89 -7.14
N THR A 74 7.81 13.75 -7.71
CA THR A 74 7.42 14.80 -8.65
C THR A 74 8.33 14.79 -9.88
N PRO A 75 7.92 15.40 -11.01
CA PRO A 75 8.79 15.57 -12.18
C PRO A 75 9.98 16.48 -11.92
N GLU A 76 9.85 17.42 -10.97
CA GLU A 76 10.92 18.34 -10.58
C GLU A 76 12.08 17.60 -9.89
N ASP A 77 11.82 16.42 -9.34
CA ASP A 77 12.87 15.55 -8.76
C ASP A 77 13.78 14.95 -9.84
N GLU A 78 13.46 15.11 -11.13
CA GLU A 78 14.25 14.67 -12.29
C GLU A 78 15.38 15.68 -12.60
N THR A 79 16.15 16.10 -11.61
CA THR A 79 17.35 16.93 -11.79
C THR A 79 18.57 16.07 -12.09
N GLY A 80 18.64 15.55 -13.30
CA GLY A 80 19.73 14.73 -13.80
C GLY A 80 19.43 14.26 -15.21
N GLU A 81 20.36 13.60 -15.88
CA GLU A 81 20.05 12.91 -17.15
C GLU A 81 18.86 12.01 -16.90
N ALA A 82 17.70 12.39 -17.46
CA ALA A 82 16.44 11.69 -17.25
C ALA A 82 16.66 10.24 -17.64
N GLU A 83 16.82 9.38 -16.65
CA GLU A 83 16.87 7.95 -16.86
C GLU A 83 15.62 7.60 -17.67
N LYS A 84 15.79 7.16 -18.92
CA LYS A 84 14.65 6.93 -19.82
C LYS A 84 13.76 5.87 -19.20
N ILE A 85 12.68 6.32 -18.57
CA ILE A 85 11.70 5.42 -17.95
C ILE A 85 11.08 4.58 -19.07
N PRO A 86 11.25 3.26 -19.07
CA PRO A 86 10.80 2.41 -20.15
C PRO A 86 9.31 2.08 -20.08
N PHE A 87 8.50 2.89 -19.38
CA PHE A 87 7.08 2.65 -19.19
C PHE A 87 6.25 3.87 -19.59
N ILE A 88 5.07 3.59 -20.13
CA ILE A 88 4.00 4.57 -20.33
C ILE A 88 2.71 4.09 -19.65
N VAL A 89 1.89 5.03 -19.21
CA VAL A 89 0.54 4.78 -18.69
C VAL A 89 -0.48 5.42 -19.61
N LEU A 90 -1.53 4.69 -19.94
CA LEU A 90 -2.58 5.12 -20.85
C LEU A 90 -3.96 4.98 -20.18
N PRO A 91 -4.79 6.04 -20.23
CA PRO A 91 -4.47 7.40 -20.63
C PRO A 91 -3.58 8.12 -19.60
N PRO A 92 -2.65 9.00 -20.03
CA PRO A 92 -1.78 9.73 -19.10
C PRO A 92 -2.51 10.82 -18.33
N LEU A 93 -3.60 11.33 -18.90
CA LEU A 93 -4.46 12.33 -18.31
C LEU A 93 -5.89 12.03 -18.73
N THR A 94 -6.82 11.97 -17.78
CA THR A 94 -8.23 11.68 -18.06
C THR A 94 -9.15 12.23 -16.99
N ARG A 95 -10.38 12.54 -17.39
CA ARG A 95 -11.44 12.85 -16.45
C ARG A 95 -11.90 11.56 -15.77
N PHE A 96 -12.03 11.60 -14.45
CA PHE A 96 -12.41 10.48 -13.61
C PHE A 96 -13.74 10.81 -12.94
N GLU A 97 -14.82 10.27 -13.50
CA GLU A 97 -16.18 10.63 -13.12
C GLU A 97 -16.54 10.09 -11.72
N PRO A 98 -17.54 10.71 -11.06
CA PRO A 98 -18.09 10.21 -9.80
C PRO A 98 -18.61 8.77 -9.93
N ASP A 99 -18.47 7.99 -8.88
CA ASP A 99 -19.04 6.64 -8.75
C ASP A 99 -18.69 5.70 -9.91
N THR A 100 -17.51 5.89 -10.53
CA THR A 100 -17.03 5.07 -11.66
C THR A 100 -15.70 4.39 -11.37
N ALA A 101 -15.46 3.31 -12.09
CA ALA A 101 -14.14 2.67 -12.17
C ALA A 101 -13.40 3.12 -13.44
N LEU A 102 -12.11 3.37 -13.30
CA LEU A 102 -11.20 3.72 -14.38
C LEU A 102 -10.10 2.69 -14.49
N THR A 103 -9.89 2.12 -15.66
CA THR A 103 -8.81 1.18 -15.93
C THR A 103 -7.71 1.85 -16.72
N LEU A 104 -6.51 1.89 -16.14
CA LEU A 104 -5.28 2.32 -16.77
C LEU A 104 -4.59 1.12 -17.42
N ARG A 105 -3.90 1.36 -18.54
CA ARG A 105 -3.00 0.39 -19.15
C ARG A 105 -1.55 0.84 -18.99
N ILE A 106 -0.73 0.01 -18.38
CA ILE A 106 0.70 0.23 -18.22
C ILE A 106 1.42 -0.61 -19.26
N ARG A 107 2.32 0.00 -20.04
CA ARG A 107 3.06 -0.68 -21.10
C ARG A 107 4.55 -0.41 -20.99
N LEU A 108 5.33 -1.47 -21.18
CA LEU A 108 6.78 -1.38 -21.38
C LEU A 108 7.03 -0.91 -22.82
N THR A 109 7.84 0.13 -23.00
CA THR A 109 8.17 0.71 -24.32
C THR A 109 9.51 0.23 -24.84
N GLN A 110 10.45 -0.06 -23.94
CA GLN A 110 11.78 -0.56 -24.25
C GLN A 110 12.18 -1.57 -23.18
N ASN A 111 12.83 -2.65 -23.56
CA ASN A 111 13.31 -3.66 -22.61
C ASN A 111 14.85 -3.61 -22.50
N ALA A 112 15.36 -2.54 -21.89
CA ALA A 112 16.77 -2.40 -21.55
C ALA A 112 17.02 -2.66 -20.05
N LEU A 113 16.03 -3.22 -19.34
CA LEU A 113 16.13 -3.51 -17.92
C LEU A 113 16.95 -4.80 -17.65
N PRO A 114 17.58 -4.93 -16.48
CA PRO A 114 18.21 -6.17 -16.05
C PRO A 114 17.25 -7.37 -16.18
N GLN A 115 17.76 -8.50 -16.70
CA GLN A 115 16.96 -9.70 -16.91
C GLN A 115 17.20 -10.77 -15.83
N ASP A 116 18.17 -10.54 -14.95
CA ASP A 116 18.56 -11.42 -13.86
C ASP A 116 17.87 -11.08 -12.52
N ARG A 117 17.14 -9.97 -12.48
CA ARG A 117 16.48 -9.46 -11.25
C ARG A 117 15.32 -8.54 -11.54
N GLU A 118 14.50 -8.29 -10.53
CA GLU A 118 13.47 -7.24 -10.60
C GLU A 118 14.07 -5.84 -10.68
N SER A 119 13.34 -4.94 -11.36
CA SER A 119 13.56 -3.50 -11.32
C SER A 119 12.34 -2.81 -10.71
N VAL A 120 12.53 -1.70 -10.00
CA VAL A 120 11.45 -0.98 -9.31
C VAL A 120 11.32 0.45 -9.80
N PHE A 121 10.08 0.91 -9.96
CA PHE A 121 9.68 2.26 -10.37
C PHE A 121 8.56 2.76 -9.47
N THR A 122 8.22 4.04 -9.62
CA THR A 122 7.06 4.65 -8.97
C THR A 122 5.94 4.86 -10.00
N LEU A 123 4.78 4.24 -9.79
CA LEU A 123 3.55 4.60 -10.49
C LEU A 123 2.89 5.75 -9.71
N ALA A 124 2.96 6.97 -10.26
CA ALA A 124 2.39 8.16 -9.67
C ALA A 124 1.00 8.42 -10.24
N LEU A 125 0.00 8.48 -9.37
CA LEU A 125 -1.41 8.72 -9.67
C LEU A 125 -1.86 9.98 -8.94
N ASN A 126 -1.98 11.09 -9.66
CA ASN A 126 -2.35 12.38 -9.09
C ASN A 126 -3.80 12.71 -9.44
N ALA A 127 -4.67 12.75 -8.43
CA ALA A 127 -6.07 13.10 -8.55
C ALA A 127 -6.29 14.56 -8.18
N ILE A 128 -6.64 15.38 -9.18
CA ILE A 128 -6.89 16.81 -9.05
C ILE A 128 -8.40 17.02 -9.06
N PRO A 129 -9.03 17.56 -8.01
CA PRO A 129 -10.47 17.80 -7.99
C PRO A 129 -10.89 18.74 -9.11
N ALA A 130 -11.95 18.40 -9.84
CA ALA A 130 -12.52 19.29 -10.83
C ALA A 130 -13.09 20.55 -10.16
N GLN A 131 -12.81 21.70 -10.79
CA GLN A 131 -13.32 22.98 -10.28
C GLN A 131 -14.69 23.26 -10.89
N THR A 132 -15.61 23.68 -10.06
CA THR A 132 -16.86 24.33 -10.50
C THR A 132 -16.60 25.83 -10.50
N GLU A 133 -16.77 26.48 -11.66
CA GLU A 133 -16.73 27.92 -11.76
C GLU A 133 -17.90 28.52 -10.99
N THR A 134 -17.67 29.01 -9.79
CA THR A 134 -18.64 29.76 -9.01
C THR A 134 -17.95 30.89 -8.24
N GLY A 135 -17.88 32.07 -8.88
CA GLY A 135 -17.59 33.35 -8.23
C GLY A 135 -16.12 33.64 -7.89
N GLU A 136 -15.84 34.91 -7.61
CA GLU A 136 -14.52 35.51 -7.32
C GLU A 136 -13.91 35.12 -5.95
N GLN A 137 -14.26 33.98 -5.40
CA GLN A 137 -13.74 33.57 -4.08
C GLN A 137 -12.38 32.85 -4.24
N THR A 138 -11.39 33.31 -3.49
CA THR A 138 -10.10 32.61 -3.36
C THR A 138 -10.33 31.21 -2.77
N ARG A 139 -9.96 30.16 -3.51
CA ARG A 139 -10.10 28.76 -3.10
C ARG A 139 -8.75 28.09 -3.02
N LEU A 140 -8.52 27.31 -1.99
CA LEU A 140 -7.41 26.39 -1.90
C LEU A 140 -7.83 25.05 -2.56
N ILE A 141 -7.08 24.61 -3.58
CA ILE A 141 -7.29 23.33 -4.25
C ILE A 141 -6.17 22.41 -3.80
N MET A 142 -6.56 21.28 -3.21
CA MET A 142 -5.62 20.24 -2.81
C MET A 142 -5.78 19.04 -3.75
N SER A 143 -4.71 18.65 -4.41
CA SER A 143 -4.64 17.37 -5.13
C SER A 143 -4.11 16.28 -4.21
N THR A 144 -4.47 15.04 -4.51
CA THR A 144 -3.95 13.86 -3.81
C THR A 144 -3.13 13.03 -4.78
N GLN A 145 -1.86 12.82 -4.47
CA GLN A 145 -1.00 11.94 -5.24
C GLN A 145 -0.73 10.65 -4.49
N ASN A 146 -1.00 9.52 -5.13
CA ASN A 146 -0.66 8.18 -4.65
C ASN A 146 0.55 7.66 -5.43
N ASN A 147 1.62 7.31 -4.72
CA ASN A 147 2.84 6.75 -5.28
C ASN A 147 2.90 5.25 -4.95
N LEU A 148 2.69 4.41 -5.97
CA LEU A 148 2.72 2.96 -5.85
C LEU A 148 4.05 2.42 -6.38
N LYS A 149 4.53 1.32 -5.80
CA LYS A 149 5.66 0.60 -6.35
C LYS A 149 5.24 -0.21 -7.57
N LEU A 150 5.91 0.00 -8.69
CA LEU A 150 5.80 -0.78 -9.91
C LEU A 150 7.06 -1.64 -10.04
N PHE A 151 6.91 -2.95 -9.94
CA PHE A 151 8.01 -3.91 -10.10
C PHE A 151 7.95 -4.53 -11.50
N TYR A 152 9.01 -4.35 -12.27
CA TYR A 152 9.22 -5.13 -13.48
C TYR A 152 9.86 -6.46 -13.09
N ARG A 153 9.22 -7.57 -13.45
CA ARG A 153 9.68 -8.92 -13.15
C ARG A 153 10.00 -9.65 -14.47
N PRO A 154 11.28 -9.81 -14.82
CA PRO A 154 11.69 -10.55 -16.01
C PRO A 154 11.08 -11.95 -16.07
N ALA A 155 10.68 -12.39 -17.27
CA ALA A 155 10.06 -13.70 -17.46
C ALA A 155 11.02 -14.90 -17.18
N GLY A 156 12.34 -14.66 -17.21
CA GLY A 156 13.37 -15.68 -16.94
C GLY A 156 13.64 -15.93 -15.46
N LEU A 157 13.03 -15.18 -14.55
CA LEU A 157 13.21 -15.40 -13.11
C LEU A 157 12.46 -16.67 -12.65
N PRO A 158 12.94 -17.32 -11.57
CA PRO A 158 12.21 -18.43 -10.96
C PRO A 158 10.84 -17.94 -10.47
N PRO A 159 9.87 -18.84 -10.25
CA PRO A 159 8.58 -18.45 -9.66
C PRO A 159 8.77 -17.72 -8.32
N ALA A 160 8.08 -16.60 -8.14
CA ALA A 160 8.07 -15.85 -6.90
C ALA A 160 7.11 -16.51 -5.89
N ASP A 161 7.54 -17.65 -5.33
CA ASP A 161 6.81 -18.29 -4.23
C ASP A 161 6.99 -17.47 -2.95
N GLU A 162 5.93 -16.86 -2.48
CA GLU A 162 5.94 -15.96 -1.32
C GLU A 162 6.39 -16.67 -0.04
N ALA A 163 6.04 -17.94 0.14
CA ALA A 163 6.44 -18.71 1.31
C ALA A 163 7.95 -19.01 1.29
N VAL A 164 8.49 -19.31 0.10
CA VAL A 164 9.92 -19.54 -0.11
C VAL A 164 10.68 -18.22 0.06
N LEU A 165 10.20 -17.13 -0.55
CA LEU A 165 10.84 -15.81 -0.44
C LEU A 165 10.89 -15.30 1.00
N ALA A 166 9.85 -15.56 1.80
CA ALA A 166 9.80 -15.17 3.19
C ALA A 166 10.91 -15.79 4.03
N GLU A 167 11.43 -16.95 3.61
CA GLU A 167 12.47 -17.69 4.33
C GLU A 167 13.90 -17.45 3.82
N GLN A 168 14.07 -16.73 2.71
CA GLN A 168 15.39 -16.47 2.13
C GLN A 168 16.25 -15.41 2.84
N PRO A 169 15.67 -14.37 3.52
CA PRO A 169 16.50 -13.36 4.14
C PRO A 169 17.50 -13.95 5.13
N VAL A 170 18.76 -13.54 4.99
CA VAL A 170 19.87 -13.97 5.87
C VAL A 170 20.22 -12.80 6.77
N PHE A 171 20.10 -13.02 8.07
CA PHE A 171 20.38 -11.98 9.05
C PHE A 171 21.74 -12.17 9.70
N ARG A 172 22.40 -11.05 9.98
CA ARG A 172 23.66 -10.99 10.74
C ARG A 172 23.57 -9.86 11.74
N ARG A 173 23.89 -10.17 13.00
CA ARG A 173 24.01 -9.18 14.05
C ARG A 173 25.48 -8.83 14.27
N SER A 174 25.80 -7.55 14.37
CA SER A 174 27.13 -7.04 14.69
C SER A 174 27.00 -5.86 15.65
N GLY A 175 27.34 -6.06 16.92
CA GLY A 175 27.13 -5.05 17.96
C GLY A 175 25.67 -4.59 18.03
N ASN A 176 25.45 -3.30 17.80
CA ASN A 176 24.13 -2.66 17.82
C ASN A 176 23.51 -2.52 16.43
N THR A 177 23.86 -3.37 15.48
CA THR A 177 23.38 -3.33 14.10
C THR A 177 22.88 -4.70 13.69
N LEU A 178 21.69 -4.74 13.10
CA LEU A 178 21.15 -5.90 12.40
C LEU A 178 21.26 -5.65 10.91
N THR A 179 21.95 -6.54 10.19
CA THR A 179 22.06 -6.53 8.73
C THR A 179 21.28 -7.70 8.17
N VAL A 180 20.47 -7.43 7.14
CA VAL A 180 19.82 -8.46 6.34
C VAL A 180 20.43 -8.49 4.95
N LYS A 181 20.72 -9.68 4.46
CA LYS A 181 21.07 -9.95 3.06
C LYS A 181 19.87 -10.56 2.35
N ASN A 182 19.52 -10.01 1.22
CA ASN A 182 18.56 -10.57 0.28
C ASN A 182 19.28 -11.34 -0.82
N PRO A 183 19.31 -12.68 -0.80
CA PRO A 183 19.97 -13.47 -1.82
C PRO A 183 19.11 -13.69 -3.07
N SER A 184 17.85 -13.24 -3.06
CA SER A 184 16.89 -13.48 -4.14
C SER A 184 16.99 -12.45 -5.27
N PRO A 185 16.49 -12.75 -6.46
CA PRO A 185 16.38 -11.79 -7.56
C PRO A 185 15.18 -10.84 -7.41
N PHE A 186 14.43 -10.90 -6.31
CA PHE A 186 13.24 -10.11 -6.05
C PHE A 186 13.50 -9.03 -5.00
N TYR A 187 12.78 -7.92 -5.09
CA TYR A 187 12.69 -6.98 -3.99
C TYR A 187 11.90 -7.59 -2.83
N ILE A 188 12.46 -7.57 -1.64
CA ILE A 188 11.73 -7.91 -0.43
C ILE A 188 11.40 -6.64 0.37
N THR A 189 10.19 -6.57 0.90
CA THR A 189 9.75 -5.43 1.72
C THR A 189 9.22 -5.95 3.04
N PHE A 190 9.82 -5.53 4.13
CA PHE A 190 9.37 -5.91 5.46
C PHE A 190 8.08 -5.15 5.84
N SER A 191 7.05 -5.89 6.21
CA SER A 191 5.87 -5.37 6.89
C SER A 191 6.20 -5.12 8.36
N SER A 192 6.88 -6.10 8.99
CA SER A 192 7.36 -6.04 10.37
C SER A 192 8.69 -6.77 10.50
N LEU A 193 9.50 -6.36 11.47
CA LEU A 193 10.74 -7.01 11.87
C LEU A 193 10.96 -6.74 13.36
N SER A 194 11.20 -7.79 14.15
CA SER A 194 11.47 -7.67 15.58
C SER A 194 12.56 -8.63 16.05
N ALA A 195 13.21 -8.29 17.15
CA ALA A 195 14.13 -9.16 17.89
C ALA A 195 13.56 -9.41 19.28
N GLY A 196 13.12 -10.63 19.54
CA GLY A 196 12.31 -10.97 20.71
C GLY A 196 11.02 -10.15 20.73
N ASN A 197 10.83 -9.35 21.76
CA ASN A 197 9.66 -8.48 21.94
C ASN A 197 9.92 -7.02 21.51
N THR A 198 11.05 -6.74 20.86
CA THR A 198 11.43 -5.38 20.48
C THR A 198 11.33 -5.19 18.99
N ASP A 199 10.47 -4.25 18.54
CA ASP A 199 10.32 -3.91 17.12
C ASP A 199 11.53 -3.12 16.62
N ILE A 200 11.93 -3.40 15.39
CA ILE A 200 12.98 -2.68 14.68
C ILE A 200 12.34 -1.60 13.82
N ASP A 201 12.89 -0.38 13.89
CA ASP A 201 12.38 0.76 13.15
C ASP A 201 12.68 0.63 11.65
N LEU A 202 11.64 0.42 10.87
CA LEU A 202 11.68 0.27 9.41
C LEU A 202 11.28 1.54 8.65
N ARG A 203 11.02 2.67 9.31
CA ARG A 203 10.48 3.87 8.66
C ARG A 203 11.36 4.40 7.53
N ASN A 204 12.65 4.38 7.70
CA ASN A 204 13.60 4.91 6.73
C ASN A 204 13.99 3.92 5.63
N ALA A 205 13.89 2.63 5.89
CA ALA A 205 14.27 1.59 4.93
C ALA A 205 13.56 0.28 5.27
N ARG A 206 12.54 -0.07 4.54
CA ARG A 206 11.84 -1.35 4.71
C ARG A 206 11.96 -2.28 3.52
N MET A 207 12.53 -1.81 2.43
CA MET A 207 12.69 -2.58 1.21
C MET A 207 14.17 -2.86 0.95
N VAL A 208 14.49 -4.10 0.61
CA VAL A 208 15.85 -4.55 0.28
C VAL A 208 15.86 -4.99 -1.17
N ALA A 209 16.78 -4.41 -1.95
CA ALA A 209 16.91 -4.71 -3.35
C ALA A 209 17.40 -6.17 -3.60
N PRO A 210 17.20 -6.70 -4.80
CA PRO A 210 17.77 -7.97 -5.18
C PRO A 210 19.29 -8.04 -4.95
N PHE A 211 19.77 -9.14 -4.42
CA PHE A 211 21.20 -9.43 -4.20
C PHE A 211 21.95 -8.39 -3.35
N SER A 212 21.23 -7.63 -2.52
CA SER A 212 21.80 -6.56 -1.71
C SER A 212 21.61 -6.77 -0.22
N GLU A 213 22.17 -5.86 0.56
CA GLU A 213 22.08 -5.85 2.01
C GLU A 213 21.46 -4.53 2.51
N GLN A 214 20.78 -4.60 3.65
CA GLN A 214 20.23 -3.45 4.37
C GLN A 214 20.53 -3.62 5.85
N SER A 215 20.86 -2.52 6.52
CA SER A 215 21.16 -2.53 7.95
C SER A 215 20.25 -1.58 8.72
N TRP A 216 19.90 -1.97 9.94
CA TRP A 216 19.15 -1.17 10.89
C TRP A 216 19.84 -1.15 12.25
N PRO A 217 19.76 -0.04 12.97
CA PRO A 217 20.17 -0.01 14.35
C PRO A 217 19.25 -0.92 15.19
N LEU A 218 19.85 -1.71 16.05
CA LEU A 218 19.12 -2.49 17.04
C LEU A 218 18.78 -1.60 18.24
N PRO A 219 17.51 -1.52 18.66
CA PRO A 219 17.14 -0.82 19.88
C PRO A 219 17.84 -1.44 21.10
N ALA A 220 18.05 -0.63 22.14
CA ALA A 220 18.61 -1.11 23.40
C ALA A 220 17.73 -2.24 23.97
N GLY A 221 18.36 -3.35 24.36
CA GLY A 221 17.66 -4.52 24.91
C GLY A 221 17.04 -5.44 23.86
N ALA A 222 17.15 -5.14 22.55
CA ALA A 222 16.70 -6.04 21.51
C ALA A 222 17.53 -7.34 21.52
N ALA A 223 16.91 -8.43 21.95
CA ALA A 223 17.54 -9.75 22.07
C ALA A 223 16.50 -10.85 21.81
N GLY A 224 16.98 -12.07 21.51
CA GLY A 224 16.11 -13.22 21.25
C GLY A 224 15.82 -13.42 19.77
N ASP A 225 14.87 -14.28 19.47
CA ASP A 225 14.54 -14.72 18.10
C ASP A 225 14.16 -13.55 17.21
N LEU A 226 14.60 -13.61 15.95
CA LEU A 226 14.17 -12.70 14.92
C LEU A 226 12.81 -13.16 14.38
N ARG A 227 11.87 -12.23 14.29
CA ARG A 227 10.55 -12.46 13.71
C ARG A 227 10.26 -11.39 12.67
N TRP A 228 9.77 -11.81 11.51
CA TRP A 228 9.45 -10.89 10.44
C TRP A 228 8.27 -11.34 9.59
N GLN A 229 7.71 -10.39 8.87
CA GLN A 229 6.76 -10.60 7.78
C GLN A 229 7.20 -9.78 6.57
N LEU A 230 7.11 -10.35 5.38
CA LEU A 230 7.26 -9.63 4.13
C LEU A 230 5.90 -9.18 3.61
N ILE A 231 5.89 -8.12 2.81
CA ILE A 231 4.69 -7.70 2.08
C ILE A 231 4.63 -8.52 0.79
N THR A 232 3.50 -9.17 0.54
CA THR A 232 3.19 -10.00 -0.63
C THR A 232 2.97 -9.18 -1.91
N ASP A 233 2.86 -9.82 -3.06
CA ASP A 233 2.62 -9.15 -4.35
C ASP A 233 1.28 -8.40 -4.40
N ASP A 234 0.28 -8.85 -3.65
CA ASP A 234 -1.00 -8.15 -3.50
C ASP A 234 -0.98 -7.01 -2.46
N GLY A 235 0.18 -6.77 -1.83
CA GLY A 235 0.39 -5.67 -0.92
C GLY A 235 -0.03 -5.91 0.52
N ARG A 236 -0.33 -7.16 0.92
CA ARG A 236 -0.70 -7.55 2.28
C ARG A 236 0.50 -8.10 3.06
N PRO A 237 0.47 -8.09 4.41
CA PRO A 237 1.41 -8.83 5.21
C PRO A 237 1.32 -10.34 4.92
N GLY A 238 2.43 -10.96 4.59
CA GLY A 238 2.54 -12.40 4.37
C GLY A 238 2.70 -13.20 5.65
N LYS A 239 3.16 -14.44 5.52
CA LYS A 239 3.42 -15.35 6.65
C LYS A 239 4.47 -14.75 7.60
N THR A 240 4.24 -14.94 8.90
CA THR A 240 5.26 -14.67 9.92
C THR A 240 6.32 -15.77 9.91
N VAL A 241 7.57 -15.37 9.81
CA VAL A 241 8.73 -16.27 9.95
C VAL A 241 9.45 -15.93 11.26
N THR A 242 9.91 -16.96 11.96
CA THR A 242 10.69 -16.83 13.19
C THR A 242 11.94 -17.67 13.06
N ARG A 243 13.09 -17.09 13.41
CA ARG A 243 14.38 -17.81 13.49
C ARG A 243 15.14 -17.42 14.76
N PRO A 244 15.88 -18.36 15.38
CA PRO A 244 16.79 -18.02 16.45
C PRO A 244 17.74 -16.91 16.04
N ALA A 245 18.02 -15.99 16.96
CA ALA A 245 19.10 -15.03 16.77
C ALA A 245 20.41 -15.83 16.79
N GLY A 246 21.09 -15.94 15.65
CA GLY A 246 22.40 -16.52 15.55
C GLY A 246 23.47 -15.65 16.19
#